data_c5d5d1716f15538564a019143c769b1b
#
_entry.id   c5d5d1716f15538564a019143c769b1b
#
_cell.length_a   1.000
_cell.length_b   1.000
_cell.length_c   1.000
_cell.angle_alpha   90.00
_cell.angle_beta   90.00
_cell.angle_gamma   90.00
#
_symmetry.space_group_name_H-M   'P 1'
#
loop_
_entity.id
_entity.type
_entity.pdbx_description
1 polymer ?
#
loop_
_entity_poly.entity_id
_entity_poly.type
_entity_poly.pdbx_seq_one_letter_code
_entity_poly.pdbx_strand_id
1 'polypeptide(L)'
;YVWEKQEGMLHENEAAEVLRRVCQGRFLKASKPKEGKIELTAETDGLLKVDKEKLNAVNGLGQIVIASRHGNFPVKKGDKVAGMRVVPLVIEEEKMEQVNRMCGNEPIFTILPFCQMKAAVVTTGSEVYHGRIEDKFTPVVKEKLRECGMEVIGDTLCSDDADMVTEAVKKWIEQGAELVVCTGGMSVDPDDRTPLAIRNAADEVITYGAPVLPGAMFMLAYAGKVPIMGLPGCVMYAKRTIFDLI
;
A
#
# COMPACT_ATOMS: atom_id res chain seq x y z
N TYR A 1 -9.88 24.19 40.90
CA TYR A 1 -8.45 24.10 41.15
C TYR A 1 -7.76 24.97 40.12
N VAL A 2 -7.03 26.00 40.51
CA VAL A 2 -6.13 26.77 39.63
C VAL A 2 -4.76 26.14 39.72
N TRP A 3 -4.27 25.60 38.61
CA TRP A 3 -2.89 25.12 38.50
C TRP A 3 -2.04 26.26 37.94
N GLU A 4 -1.09 26.75 38.72
CA GLU A 4 -0.04 27.61 38.18
C GLU A 4 0.95 26.71 37.37
N LYS A 5 1.18 27.08 36.11
CA LYS A 5 2.17 26.43 35.26
C LYS A 5 3.57 26.67 35.87
N GLN A 6 4.20 25.61 36.35
CA GLN A 6 5.56 25.68 36.83
C GLN A 6 6.56 25.81 35.66
N GLU A 7 7.68 26.44 35.90
CA GLU A 7 8.79 26.51 34.94
C GLU A 7 9.22 25.09 34.53
N GLY A 8 9.49 24.85 33.26
CA GLY A 8 9.84 23.51 32.72
C GLY A 8 8.66 22.54 32.52
N MET A 9 7.41 23.03 32.66
CA MET A 9 6.20 22.23 32.40
C MET A 9 5.43 22.77 31.21
N LEU A 10 4.84 21.91 30.41
CA LEU A 10 3.92 22.22 29.32
C LEU A 10 2.49 21.84 29.70
N HIS A 11 1.54 22.70 29.37
CA HIS A 11 0.12 22.37 29.46
C HIS A 11 -0.22 21.28 28.41
N GLU A 12 -1.21 20.43 28.68
CA GLU A 12 -1.61 19.33 27.80
C GLU A 12 -1.83 19.75 26.35
N ASN A 13 -2.38 20.93 26.08
CA ASN A 13 -2.60 21.43 24.72
C ASN A 13 -1.29 21.85 24.04
N GLU A 14 -0.32 22.40 24.78
CA GLU A 14 1.01 22.74 24.25
C GLU A 14 1.79 21.47 23.91
N ALA A 15 1.74 20.48 24.79
CA ALA A 15 2.34 19.17 24.56
C ALA A 15 1.69 18.42 23.38
N ALA A 16 0.35 18.51 23.23
CA ALA A 16 -0.35 17.95 22.07
C ALA A 16 0.13 18.56 20.74
N GLU A 17 0.47 19.87 20.73
CA GLU A 17 1.05 20.52 19.55
C GLU A 17 2.47 20.03 19.23
N VAL A 18 3.26 19.64 20.24
CA VAL A 18 4.55 18.96 20.00
C VAL A 18 4.30 17.60 19.36
N LEU A 19 3.37 16.81 19.91
CA LEU A 19 3.00 15.51 19.30
C LEU A 19 2.49 15.67 17.88
N ARG A 20 1.68 16.70 17.59
CA ARG A 20 1.23 17.00 16.24
C ARG A 20 2.39 17.16 15.26
N ARG A 21 3.40 17.93 15.64
CA ARG A 21 4.58 18.19 14.77
C ARG A 21 5.34 16.93 14.41
N VAL A 22 5.52 16.01 15.35
CA VAL A 22 6.23 14.74 15.10
C VAL A 22 5.36 13.67 14.45
N CYS A 23 4.03 13.79 14.57
CA CYS A 23 3.10 12.80 14.02
C CYS A 23 2.60 13.15 12.63
N GLN A 24 2.37 14.45 12.33
CA GLN A 24 1.68 14.89 11.13
C GLN A 24 2.63 14.99 9.93
N GLY A 25 2.55 14.04 9.03
CA GLY A 25 3.23 14.09 7.73
C GLY A 25 2.31 14.55 6.60
N ARG A 26 2.74 14.24 5.38
CA ARG A 26 2.06 14.69 4.15
C ARG A 26 0.66 14.09 4.03
N PHE A 27 -0.27 14.90 3.51
CA PHE A 27 -1.67 14.56 3.25
C PHE A 27 -2.47 14.17 4.50
N LEU A 28 -2.06 14.70 5.66
CA LEU A 28 -2.75 14.56 6.94
C LEU A 28 -3.16 15.93 7.46
N LYS A 29 -4.39 16.05 7.92
CA LYS A 29 -4.93 17.24 8.58
C LYS A 29 -5.12 16.96 10.06
N ALA A 30 -4.56 17.82 10.91
CA ALA A 30 -4.76 17.74 12.33
C ALA A 30 -6.01 18.54 12.78
N SER A 31 -6.71 18.04 13.79
CA SER A 31 -7.71 18.83 14.51
C SER A 31 -7.05 19.91 15.37
N LYS A 32 -7.83 20.87 15.84
CA LYS A 32 -7.36 21.75 16.92
C LYS A 32 -7.19 20.92 18.22
N PRO A 33 -6.23 21.27 19.08
CA PRO A 33 -6.11 20.63 20.38
C PRO A 33 -7.35 20.88 21.23
N LYS A 34 -7.83 19.83 21.85
CA LYS A 34 -8.93 19.89 22.80
C LYS A 34 -8.67 18.89 23.93
N GLU A 35 -8.57 19.38 25.17
CA GLU A 35 -8.29 18.54 26.34
C GLU A 35 -7.04 17.68 26.13
N GLY A 36 -5.96 18.29 25.61
CA GLY A 36 -4.71 17.60 25.30
C GLY A 36 -4.75 16.62 24.14
N LYS A 37 -5.87 16.49 23.41
CA LYS A 37 -6.06 15.55 22.31
C LYS A 37 -6.04 16.24 20.95
N ILE A 38 -5.36 15.62 19.99
CA ILE A 38 -5.38 15.96 18.56
C ILE A 38 -5.68 14.68 17.77
N GLU A 39 -6.47 14.79 16.71
CA GLU A 39 -6.77 13.72 15.77
C GLU A 39 -6.20 14.07 14.38
N LEU A 40 -5.66 13.08 13.69
CA LEU A 40 -5.22 13.18 12.31
C LEU A 40 -6.24 12.54 11.37
N THR A 41 -6.58 13.26 10.31
CA THR A 41 -7.55 12.87 9.29
C THR A 41 -6.85 12.87 7.93
N ALA A 42 -7.14 11.88 7.09
CA ALA A 42 -6.63 11.78 5.73
C ALA A 42 -7.22 12.89 4.83
N GLU A 43 -6.37 13.59 4.09
CA GLU A 43 -6.77 14.62 3.11
C GLU A 43 -6.96 14.06 1.70
N THR A 44 -6.51 12.82 1.45
CA THR A 44 -6.62 12.13 0.17
C THR A 44 -6.76 10.62 0.38
N ASP A 45 -7.23 9.92 -0.63
CA ASP A 45 -7.15 8.46 -0.71
C ASP A 45 -5.70 8.04 -0.91
N GLY A 46 -5.27 6.95 -0.26
CA GLY A 46 -3.89 6.51 -0.36
C GLY A 46 -3.54 5.43 0.65
N LEU A 47 -2.25 5.12 0.72
CA LEU A 47 -1.69 4.15 1.65
C LEU A 47 -1.17 4.86 2.91
N LEU A 48 -1.68 4.49 4.08
CA LEU A 48 -1.16 5.00 5.35
C LEU A 48 0.18 4.35 5.67
N LYS A 49 1.21 5.16 5.80
CA LYS A 49 2.54 4.74 6.29
C LYS A 49 2.68 5.13 7.75
N VAL A 50 3.19 4.21 8.55
CA VAL A 50 3.43 4.38 9.99
C VAL A 50 4.85 3.96 10.32
N ASP A 51 5.63 4.86 10.87
CA ASP A 51 6.93 4.54 11.48
C ASP A 51 6.68 3.87 12.85
N LYS A 52 6.67 2.54 12.85
CA LYS A 52 6.36 1.73 14.03
C LYS A 52 7.40 1.87 15.14
N GLU A 53 8.65 2.07 14.76
CA GLU A 53 9.76 2.20 15.72
C GLU A 53 9.62 3.50 16.50
N LYS A 54 9.43 4.63 15.81
CA LYS A 54 9.17 5.92 16.46
C LYS A 54 7.89 5.91 17.27
N LEU A 55 6.80 5.35 16.72
CA LEU A 55 5.53 5.25 17.42
C LEU A 55 5.67 4.51 18.76
N ASN A 56 6.33 3.35 18.74
CA ASN A 56 6.54 2.55 19.94
C ASN A 56 7.50 3.23 20.92
N ALA A 57 8.56 3.85 20.42
CA ALA A 57 9.52 4.56 21.24
C ALA A 57 8.88 5.73 22.00
N VAL A 58 8.06 6.55 21.31
CA VAL A 58 7.35 7.67 21.94
C VAL A 58 6.31 7.19 22.96
N ASN A 59 5.51 6.18 22.62
CA ASN A 59 4.57 5.59 23.57
C ASN A 59 5.26 4.96 24.78
N GLY A 60 6.48 4.44 24.61
CA GLY A 60 7.30 3.86 25.67
C GLY A 60 7.79 4.86 26.73
N LEU A 61 7.77 6.17 26.46
CA LEU A 61 8.16 7.20 27.43
C LEU A 61 7.17 7.34 28.60
N GLY A 62 5.96 6.75 28.47
CA GLY A 62 4.87 6.90 29.45
C GLY A 62 4.25 8.30 29.44
N GLN A 63 3.02 8.41 29.93
CA GLN A 63 2.21 9.63 29.96
C GLN A 63 1.82 10.18 28.57
N ILE A 64 2.27 9.58 27.49
CA ILE A 64 1.95 9.91 26.09
C ILE A 64 1.23 8.72 25.49
N VAL A 65 0.18 9.00 24.73
CA VAL A 65 -0.58 7.99 24.00
C VAL A 65 -0.75 8.45 22.57
N ILE A 66 -0.20 7.68 21.64
CA ILE A 66 -0.44 7.81 20.21
C ILE A 66 -1.04 6.50 19.73
N ALA A 67 -2.29 6.55 19.24
CA ALA A 67 -3.02 5.43 18.68
C ALA A 67 -3.30 5.66 17.20
N SER A 68 -3.24 4.62 16.39
CA SER A 68 -3.46 4.73 14.94
C SER A 68 -4.17 3.53 14.37
N ARG A 69 -4.67 3.68 13.13
CA ARG A 69 -4.95 2.54 12.26
C ARG A 69 -3.65 1.81 11.93
N HIS A 70 -3.78 0.57 11.50
CA HIS A 70 -2.62 -0.22 11.06
C HIS A 70 -1.96 0.41 9.84
N GLY A 71 -0.62 0.46 9.83
CA GLY A 71 0.15 0.92 8.68
C GLY A 71 0.10 -0.05 7.50
N ASN A 72 0.40 0.43 6.31
CA ASN A 72 0.31 -0.27 5.04
C ASN A 72 -1.11 -0.75 4.69
N PHE A 73 -2.13 0.01 5.14
CA PHE A 73 -3.53 -0.19 4.76
C PHE A 73 -4.06 1.02 4.01
N PRO A 74 -4.99 0.81 3.06
CA PRO A 74 -5.63 1.89 2.34
C PRO A 74 -6.51 2.72 3.27
N VAL A 75 -6.49 4.02 3.06
CA VAL A 75 -7.35 5.00 3.72
C VAL A 75 -8.03 5.87 2.69
N LYS A 76 -9.24 6.33 3.02
CA LYS A 76 -10.00 7.27 2.18
C LYS A 76 -9.90 8.68 2.76
N LYS A 77 -10.04 9.68 1.90
CA LYS A 77 -10.18 11.08 2.31
C LYS A 77 -11.29 11.22 3.35
N GLY A 78 -10.97 11.86 4.48
CA GLY A 78 -11.87 12.02 5.62
C GLY A 78 -11.76 10.95 6.69
N ASP A 79 -11.02 9.86 6.46
CA ASP A 79 -10.76 8.84 7.46
C ASP A 79 -9.91 9.36 8.61
N LYS A 80 -10.34 9.12 9.85
CA LYS A 80 -9.48 9.32 11.02
C LYS A 80 -8.44 8.21 11.06
N VAL A 81 -7.16 8.59 11.04
CA VAL A 81 -6.03 7.63 10.94
C VAL A 81 -5.25 7.49 12.22
N ALA A 82 -5.16 8.56 13.02
CA ALA A 82 -4.47 8.54 14.31
C ALA A 82 -5.07 9.55 15.28
N GLY A 83 -4.83 9.32 16.56
CA GLY A 83 -5.11 10.25 17.63
C GLY A 83 -3.97 10.27 18.63
N MET A 84 -3.63 11.42 19.16
CA MET A 84 -2.55 11.59 20.12
C MET A 84 -2.99 12.48 21.28
N ARG A 85 -2.45 12.18 22.45
CA ARG A 85 -2.62 13.01 23.65
C ARG A 85 -1.54 12.78 24.68
N VAL A 86 -1.36 13.73 25.57
CA VAL A 86 -0.72 13.49 26.86
C VAL A 86 -1.78 13.16 27.91
N VAL A 87 -1.44 12.27 28.84
CA VAL A 87 -2.39 11.83 29.87
C VAL A 87 -2.56 12.86 31.00
N PRO A 88 -1.46 13.44 31.54
CA PRO A 88 -1.58 14.45 32.60
C PRO A 88 -1.95 15.83 32.05
N LEU A 89 -2.55 16.69 32.89
CA LEU A 89 -2.88 18.07 32.54
C LEU A 89 -1.63 18.91 32.24
N VAL A 90 -0.51 18.59 32.89
CA VAL A 90 0.81 19.21 32.67
C VAL A 90 1.85 18.09 32.56
N ILE A 91 2.85 18.26 31.69
CA ILE A 91 3.92 17.31 31.45
C ILE A 91 5.26 18.04 31.38
N GLU A 92 6.35 17.37 31.74
CA GLU A 92 7.68 17.91 31.69
C GLU A 92 8.10 18.30 30.25
N GLU A 93 8.57 19.53 30.09
CA GLU A 93 9.05 20.05 28.79
C GLU A 93 10.20 19.19 28.25
N GLU A 94 11.13 18.76 29.12
CA GLU A 94 12.26 17.89 28.75
C GLU A 94 11.79 16.58 28.11
N LYS A 95 10.68 15.97 28.60
CA LYS A 95 10.09 14.77 28.01
C LYS A 95 9.61 15.05 26.60
N MET A 96 8.99 16.20 26.34
CA MET A 96 8.54 16.58 25.00
C MET A 96 9.71 16.95 24.09
N GLU A 97 10.79 17.47 24.59
CA GLU A 97 12.04 17.64 23.85
C GLU A 97 12.67 16.28 23.49
N GLN A 98 12.59 15.31 24.39
CA GLN A 98 13.03 13.95 24.10
C GLN A 98 12.23 13.35 22.95
N VAL A 99 10.90 13.54 22.89
CA VAL A 99 10.05 13.15 21.75
C VAL A 99 10.56 13.76 20.45
N ASN A 100 10.86 15.08 20.43
CA ASN A 100 11.41 15.75 19.26
C ASN A 100 12.76 15.14 18.83
N ARG A 101 13.66 14.88 19.78
CA ARG A 101 14.97 14.26 19.48
C ARG A 101 14.82 12.85 18.88
N MET A 102 13.89 12.04 19.43
CA MET A 102 13.66 10.67 18.97
C MET A 102 13.03 10.61 17.57
N CYS A 103 12.12 11.52 17.25
CA CYS A 103 11.45 11.53 15.96
C CYS A 103 12.26 12.21 14.85
N GLY A 104 13.10 13.18 15.20
CA GLY A 104 13.85 13.97 14.22
C GLY A 104 12.92 14.73 13.26
N ASN A 105 13.32 14.81 11.99
CA ASN A 105 12.59 15.57 10.98
C ASN A 105 11.53 14.74 10.21
N GLU A 106 11.55 13.43 10.34
CA GLU A 106 10.63 12.56 9.62
C GLU A 106 9.38 12.25 10.47
N PRO A 107 8.17 12.48 9.95
CA PRO A 107 6.95 12.27 10.71
C PRO A 107 6.65 10.79 10.95
N ILE A 108 5.91 10.50 12.04
CA ILE A 108 5.47 9.13 12.35
C ILE A 108 4.44 8.63 11.33
N PHE A 109 3.54 9.51 10.86
CA PHE A 109 2.48 9.16 9.92
C PHE A 109 2.60 9.94 8.62
N THR A 110 2.37 9.27 7.51
CA THR A 110 2.32 9.87 6.17
C THR A 110 1.33 9.10 5.32
N ILE A 111 0.63 9.78 4.41
CA ILE A 111 -0.13 9.11 3.37
C ILE A 111 0.65 9.18 2.06
N LEU A 112 0.77 8.04 1.39
CA LEU A 112 1.19 7.95 0.00
C LEU A 112 -0.08 7.93 -0.85
N PRO A 113 -0.37 8.99 -1.62
CA PRO A 113 -1.56 9.01 -2.48
C PRO A 113 -1.51 7.89 -3.50
N PHE A 114 -2.66 7.30 -3.81
CA PHE A 114 -2.74 6.38 -4.94
C PHE A 114 -2.46 7.12 -6.24
N CYS A 115 -1.64 6.50 -7.10
CA CYS A 115 -1.36 6.99 -8.43
C CYS A 115 -2.36 6.37 -9.41
N GLN A 116 -2.86 7.18 -10.34
CA GLN A 116 -3.54 6.63 -11.51
C GLN A 116 -2.46 6.08 -12.45
N MET A 117 -2.55 4.79 -12.73
CA MET A 117 -1.62 4.10 -13.63
C MET A 117 -2.38 3.51 -14.80
N LYS A 118 -1.72 3.44 -15.96
CA LYS A 118 -2.19 2.72 -17.14
C LYS A 118 -1.81 1.25 -17.01
N ALA A 119 -2.80 0.39 -16.92
CA ALA A 119 -2.61 -1.05 -16.77
C ALA A 119 -3.02 -1.81 -18.04
N ALA A 120 -2.30 -2.88 -18.36
CA ALA A 120 -2.67 -3.85 -19.37
C ALA A 120 -2.76 -5.25 -18.78
N VAL A 121 -3.60 -6.10 -19.36
CA VAL A 121 -3.80 -7.49 -18.91
C VAL A 121 -3.37 -8.44 -20.00
N VAL A 122 -2.55 -9.45 -19.64
CA VAL A 122 -2.19 -10.56 -20.52
C VAL A 122 -2.72 -11.84 -19.90
N THR A 123 -3.69 -12.47 -20.56
CA THR A 123 -4.31 -13.71 -20.09
C THR A 123 -3.81 -14.87 -20.92
N THR A 124 -3.34 -15.93 -20.25
CA THR A 124 -2.86 -17.15 -20.92
C THR A 124 -3.84 -18.31 -20.72
N GLY A 125 -3.86 -19.18 -21.68
CA GLY A 125 -4.65 -20.39 -21.65
C GLY A 125 -5.05 -20.84 -23.05
N SER A 126 -4.53 -21.98 -23.49
CA SER A 126 -4.76 -22.52 -24.85
C SER A 126 -6.24 -22.76 -25.14
N GLU A 127 -7.04 -23.15 -24.16
CA GLU A 127 -8.46 -23.38 -24.36
C GLU A 127 -9.25 -22.07 -24.59
N VAL A 128 -8.89 -21.02 -23.84
CA VAL A 128 -9.46 -19.68 -24.00
C VAL A 128 -9.01 -19.08 -25.34
N TYR A 129 -7.71 -19.17 -25.63
CA TYR A 129 -7.14 -18.62 -26.85
C TYR A 129 -7.75 -19.22 -28.12
N HIS A 130 -8.04 -20.53 -28.13
CA HIS A 130 -8.71 -21.20 -29.22
C HIS A 130 -10.25 -21.12 -29.20
N GLY A 131 -10.81 -20.36 -28.27
CA GLY A 131 -12.25 -20.15 -28.16
C GLY A 131 -13.06 -21.39 -27.71
N ARG A 132 -12.40 -22.36 -27.08
CA ARG A 132 -13.06 -23.59 -26.58
C ARG A 132 -13.83 -23.32 -25.28
N ILE A 133 -13.31 -22.38 -24.46
CA ILE A 133 -13.97 -21.89 -23.23
C ILE A 133 -13.96 -20.37 -23.24
N GLU A 134 -14.90 -19.79 -22.52
CA GLU A 134 -15.01 -18.33 -22.33
C GLU A 134 -13.94 -17.84 -21.36
N ASP A 135 -13.32 -16.69 -21.70
CA ASP A 135 -12.40 -16.00 -20.80
C ASP A 135 -13.16 -15.37 -19.62
N LYS A 136 -12.95 -15.91 -18.44
CA LYS A 136 -13.51 -15.41 -17.19
C LYS A 136 -12.48 -14.65 -16.33
N PHE A 137 -11.20 -14.70 -16.70
CA PHE A 137 -10.12 -14.05 -15.96
C PHE A 137 -9.99 -12.56 -16.28
N THR A 138 -9.86 -12.24 -17.55
CA THR A 138 -9.66 -10.85 -18.00
C THR A 138 -10.72 -9.90 -17.47
N PRO A 139 -12.03 -10.19 -17.54
CA PRO A 139 -13.05 -9.29 -17.01
C PRO A 139 -12.89 -9.00 -15.52
N VAL A 140 -12.62 -10.03 -14.71
CA VAL A 140 -12.45 -9.89 -13.25
C VAL A 140 -11.22 -9.08 -12.91
N VAL A 141 -10.08 -9.36 -13.56
CA VAL A 141 -8.83 -8.60 -13.33
C VAL A 141 -9.00 -7.14 -13.74
N LYS A 142 -9.63 -6.88 -14.90
CA LYS A 142 -9.92 -5.51 -15.35
C LYS A 142 -10.78 -4.73 -14.35
N GLU A 143 -11.80 -5.37 -13.78
CA GLU A 143 -12.66 -4.73 -12.78
C GLU A 143 -11.89 -4.40 -11.50
N LYS A 144 -11.11 -5.34 -10.98
CA LYS A 144 -10.25 -5.11 -9.80
C LYS A 144 -9.24 -3.98 -10.02
N LEU A 145 -8.63 -3.88 -11.21
CA LEU A 145 -7.72 -2.78 -11.55
C LEU A 145 -8.46 -1.43 -11.56
N ARG A 146 -9.69 -1.37 -12.10
CA ARG A 146 -10.53 -0.16 -12.09
C ARG A 146 -10.95 0.24 -10.67
N GLU A 147 -11.30 -0.73 -9.81
CA GLU A 147 -11.59 -0.49 -8.39
C GLU A 147 -10.41 0.15 -7.65
N CYS A 148 -9.17 -0.17 -8.08
CA CYS A 148 -7.94 0.46 -7.60
C CYS A 148 -7.65 1.84 -8.26
N GLY A 149 -8.55 2.34 -9.13
CA GLY A 149 -8.40 3.63 -9.80
C GLY A 149 -7.45 3.61 -11.02
N MET A 150 -7.13 2.44 -11.54
CA MET A 150 -6.24 2.30 -12.71
C MET A 150 -7.02 2.42 -14.03
N GLU A 151 -6.39 3.02 -15.04
CA GLU A 151 -6.87 3.04 -16.42
C GLU A 151 -6.44 1.76 -17.12
N VAL A 152 -7.39 0.86 -17.42
CA VAL A 152 -7.08 -0.34 -18.21
C VAL A 152 -7.06 0.01 -19.70
N ILE A 153 -5.84 0.11 -20.28
CA ILE A 153 -5.63 0.51 -21.68
C ILE A 153 -5.85 -0.63 -22.68
N GLY A 154 -5.85 -1.88 -22.22
CA GLY A 154 -6.18 -3.02 -23.07
C GLY A 154 -5.84 -4.37 -22.47
N ASP A 155 -6.06 -5.41 -23.24
CA ASP A 155 -5.74 -6.78 -22.90
C ASP A 155 -5.32 -7.61 -24.13
N THR A 156 -4.66 -8.73 -23.87
CA THR A 156 -4.28 -9.71 -24.88
C THR A 156 -4.50 -11.12 -24.35
N LEU A 157 -5.16 -11.95 -25.15
CA LEU A 157 -5.23 -13.38 -24.92
C LEU A 157 -4.08 -14.08 -25.64
N CYS A 158 -3.37 -14.94 -24.93
CA CYS A 158 -2.28 -15.74 -25.45
C CYS A 158 -2.56 -17.24 -25.25
N SER A 159 -1.96 -18.08 -26.10
CA SER A 159 -1.85 -19.49 -25.80
C SER A 159 -0.82 -19.70 -24.65
N ASP A 160 -0.64 -20.95 -24.22
CA ASP A 160 0.38 -21.30 -23.22
C ASP A 160 1.80 -21.35 -23.80
N ASP A 161 2.11 -20.42 -24.69
CA ASP A 161 3.42 -20.22 -25.33
C ASP A 161 4.16 -19.07 -24.67
N ALA A 162 5.35 -19.35 -24.11
CA ALA A 162 6.11 -18.36 -23.36
C ALA A 162 6.58 -17.18 -24.22
N ASP A 163 6.93 -17.42 -25.49
CA ASP A 163 7.41 -16.36 -26.38
C ASP A 163 6.26 -15.43 -26.75
N MET A 164 5.07 -15.97 -27.05
CA MET A 164 3.87 -15.19 -27.34
C MET A 164 3.48 -14.29 -26.15
N VAL A 165 3.53 -14.82 -24.93
CA VAL A 165 3.24 -14.06 -23.70
C VAL A 165 4.31 -12.99 -23.47
N THR A 166 5.60 -13.33 -23.66
CA THR A 166 6.72 -12.37 -23.53
C THR A 166 6.56 -11.19 -24.49
N GLU A 167 6.24 -11.48 -25.76
CA GLU A 167 6.02 -10.43 -26.78
C GLU A 167 4.81 -9.57 -26.44
N ALA A 168 3.71 -10.15 -25.96
CA ALA A 168 2.53 -9.41 -25.54
C ALA A 168 2.83 -8.45 -24.38
N VAL A 169 3.59 -8.89 -23.38
CA VAL A 169 4.02 -8.04 -22.25
C VAL A 169 4.87 -6.88 -22.74
N LYS A 170 5.92 -7.14 -23.56
CA LYS A 170 6.80 -6.10 -24.11
C LYS A 170 6.03 -5.09 -24.95
N LYS A 171 5.12 -5.57 -25.79
CA LYS A 171 4.26 -4.70 -26.62
C LYS A 171 3.40 -3.75 -25.79
N TRP A 172 2.81 -4.20 -24.69
CA TRP A 172 2.02 -3.33 -23.81
C TRP A 172 2.89 -2.28 -23.12
N ILE A 173 4.10 -2.64 -22.71
CA ILE A 173 5.08 -1.68 -22.14
C ILE A 173 5.44 -0.60 -23.20
N GLU A 174 5.71 -1.00 -24.43
CA GLU A 174 5.98 -0.08 -25.54
C GLU A 174 4.77 0.83 -25.86
N GLN A 175 3.54 0.34 -25.64
CA GLN A 175 2.31 1.10 -25.80
C GLN A 175 1.98 2.03 -24.62
N GLY A 176 2.86 2.07 -23.60
CA GLY A 176 2.76 2.97 -22.47
C GLY A 176 2.01 2.40 -21.28
N ALA A 177 1.90 1.08 -21.16
CA ALA A 177 1.45 0.47 -19.92
C ALA A 177 2.47 0.75 -18.79
N GLU A 178 1.98 1.21 -17.66
CA GLU A 178 2.75 1.49 -16.45
C GLU A 178 2.64 0.33 -15.44
N LEU A 179 1.77 -0.63 -15.72
CA LEU A 179 1.62 -1.92 -15.05
C LEU A 179 1.15 -2.96 -16.08
N VAL A 180 1.78 -4.14 -16.08
CA VAL A 180 1.27 -5.30 -16.83
C VAL A 180 0.91 -6.41 -15.86
N VAL A 181 -0.32 -6.92 -15.99
CA VAL A 181 -0.81 -8.02 -15.16
C VAL A 181 -0.98 -9.26 -16.03
N CYS A 182 -0.24 -10.32 -15.72
CA CYS A 182 -0.36 -11.62 -16.35
C CYS A 182 -1.19 -12.57 -15.49
N THR A 183 -2.11 -13.29 -16.10
CA THR A 183 -2.94 -14.30 -15.41
C THR A 183 -3.14 -15.52 -16.31
N GLY A 184 -3.46 -16.67 -15.70
CA GLY A 184 -3.40 -17.98 -16.36
C GLY A 184 -1.98 -18.56 -16.33
N GLY A 185 -1.83 -19.89 -16.32
CA GLY A 185 -0.53 -20.55 -16.25
C GLY A 185 0.35 -20.07 -15.09
N MET A 186 -0.26 -19.77 -13.93
CA MET A 186 0.37 -19.24 -12.71
C MET A 186 0.05 -20.10 -11.48
N SER A 187 0.04 -21.42 -11.66
CA SER A 187 -0.16 -22.36 -10.56
C SER A 187 1.15 -23.10 -10.21
N VAL A 188 1.04 -24.25 -9.60
CA VAL A 188 2.18 -25.11 -9.27
C VAL A 188 2.48 -26.13 -10.37
N ASP A 189 1.79 -26.05 -11.50
CA ASP A 189 1.93 -27.00 -12.58
C ASP A 189 3.27 -26.78 -13.30
N PRO A 190 4.10 -27.81 -13.52
CA PRO A 190 5.35 -27.70 -14.28
C PRO A 190 5.17 -27.21 -15.72
N ASP A 191 3.98 -27.37 -16.28
CA ASP A 191 3.64 -26.93 -17.65
C ASP A 191 3.26 -25.45 -17.73
N ASP A 192 3.10 -24.76 -16.60
CA ASP A 192 2.83 -23.33 -16.54
C ASP A 192 3.99 -22.51 -17.11
N ARG A 193 3.74 -21.81 -18.22
CA ARG A 193 4.76 -21.03 -18.95
C ARG A 193 4.77 -19.54 -18.63
N THR A 194 3.75 -19.04 -17.97
CA THR A 194 3.63 -17.60 -17.63
C THR A 194 4.78 -17.10 -16.73
N PRO A 195 5.25 -17.84 -15.71
CA PRO A 195 6.41 -17.37 -14.92
C PRO A 195 7.70 -17.25 -15.76
N LEU A 196 7.90 -18.14 -16.73
CA LEU A 196 9.02 -18.07 -17.66
C LEU A 196 8.90 -16.86 -18.58
N ALA A 197 7.72 -16.62 -19.13
CA ALA A 197 7.44 -15.46 -19.97
C ALA A 197 7.68 -14.13 -19.26
N ILE A 198 7.23 -14.00 -18.00
CA ILE A 198 7.48 -12.82 -17.16
C ILE A 198 8.99 -12.62 -16.97
N ARG A 199 9.75 -13.69 -16.66
CA ARG A 199 11.22 -13.60 -16.53
C ARG A 199 11.89 -13.12 -17.82
N ASN A 200 11.43 -13.59 -18.97
CA ASN A 200 11.98 -13.21 -20.29
C ASN A 200 11.64 -11.76 -20.68
N ALA A 201 10.55 -11.20 -20.14
CA ALA A 201 10.12 -9.83 -20.38
C ALA A 201 10.72 -8.83 -19.40
N ALA A 202 11.18 -9.29 -18.24
CA ALA A 202 11.66 -8.45 -17.13
C ALA A 202 13.18 -8.33 -17.11
N ASP A 203 13.67 -7.23 -16.54
CA ASP A 203 15.08 -7.04 -16.21
C ASP A 203 15.40 -7.62 -14.83
N GLU A 204 14.42 -7.61 -13.91
CA GLU A 204 14.58 -8.06 -12.54
C GLU A 204 13.33 -8.78 -12.04
N VAL A 205 13.51 -9.91 -11.37
CA VAL A 205 12.46 -10.64 -10.66
C VAL A 205 12.61 -10.39 -9.16
N ILE A 206 11.63 -9.71 -8.56
CA ILE A 206 11.65 -9.40 -7.13
C ILE A 206 11.26 -10.62 -6.30
N THR A 207 10.18 -11.31 -6.72
CA THR A 207 9.72 -12.52 -6.03
C THR A 207 8.93 -13.42 -6.98
N TYR A 208 9.05 -14.71 -6.73
CA TYR A 208 8.12 -15.73 -7.23
C TYR A 208 7.71 -16.58 -6.04
N GLY A 209 6.46 -16.40 -5.64
CA GLY A 209 5.89 -16.89 -4.40
C GLY A 209 5.70 -15.81 -3.35
N ALA A 210 4.62 -15.93 -2.58
CA ALA A 210 4.30 -15.05 -1.48
C ALA A 210 3.70 -15.87 -0.32
N PRO A 211 3.99 -15.55 0.96
CA PRO A 211 3.43 -16.26 2.11
C PRO A 211 1.98 -15.83 2.39
N VAL A 212 1.13 -15.87 1.37
CA VAL A 212 -0.28 -15.44 1.39
C VAL A 212 -1.16 -16.50 0.76
N LEU A 213 -2.25 -16.85 1.44
CA LEU A 213 -3.28 -17.76 0.94
C LEU A 213 -4.66 -17.08 1.02
N PRO A 214 -5.41 -17.08 -0.10
CA PRO A 214 -5.04 -17.53 -1.44
C PRO A 214 -4.08 -16.57 -2.14
N GLY A 215 -3.17 -17.10 -2.99
CA GLY A 215 -2.28 -16.29 -3.81
C GLY A 215 -0.79 -16.62 -3.71
N ALA A 216 -0.44 -17.79 -3.16
CA ALA A 216 0.96 -18.16 -2.90
C ALA A 216 1.88 -18.12 -4.13
N MET A 217 1.35 -18.35 -5.34
CA MET A 217 2.13 -18.36 -6.58
C MET A 217 2.22 -16.98 -7.27
N PHE A 218 2.01 -15.90 -6.51
CA PHE A 218 2.21 -14.54 -7.00
C PHE A 218 3.65 -14.31 -7.45
N MET A 219 3.79 -13.57 -8.55
CA MET A 219 5.09 -13.15 -9.07
C MET A 219 5.12 -11.64 -9.26
N LEU A 220 6.22 -11.00 -8.87
CA LEU A 220 6.50 -9.59 -9.14
C LEU A 220 7.87 -9.48 -9.82
N ALA A 221 7.88 -8.80 -10.95
CA ALA A 221 9.08 -8.50 -11.71
C ALA A 221 9.01 -7.06 -12.24
N TYR A 222 10.12 -6.53 -12.73
CA TYR A 222 10.21 -5.22 -13.33
C TYR A 222 10.89 -5.26 -14.68
N ALA A 223 10.33 -4.51 -15.65
CA ALA A 223 11.01 -4.11 -16.89
C ALA A 223 11.25 -2.59 -16.80
N GLY A 224 12.48 -2.19 -16.55
CA GLY A 224 12.84 -0.83 -16.18
C GLY A 224 12.08 -0.38 -14.91
N LYS A 225 11.10 0.51 -15.10
CA LYS A 225 10.24 1.00 -13.99
C LYS A 225 8.83 0.39 -14.01
N VAL A 226 8.53 -0.41 -15.01
CA VAL A 226 7.19 -0.99 -15.18
C VAL A 226 7.10 -2.31 -14.41
N PRO A 227 6.24 -2.41 -13.37
CA PRO A 227 5.97 -3.66 -12.70
C PRO A 227 5.20 -4.62 -13.62
N ILE A 228 5.60 -5.89 -13.57
CA ILE A 228 4.93 -7.01 -14.21
C ILE A 228 4.50 -7.95 -13.10
N MET A 229 3.20 -8.17 -12.99
CA MET A 229 2.61 -9.02 -11.95
C MET A 229 2.07 -10.31 -12.56
N GLY A 230 2.44 -11.46 -12.01
CA GLY A 230 1.83 -12.75 -12.30
C GLY A 230 0.80 -13.09 -11.22
N LEU A 231 -0.48 -13.18 -11.59
CA LEU A 231 -1.57 -13.44 -10.66
C LEU A 231 -2.06 -14.89 -10.77
N PRO A 232 -2.07 -15.65 -9.67
CA PRO A 232 -2.63 -16.99 -9.65
C PRO A 232 -4.15 -16.97 -9.82
N GLY A 233 -4.72 -18.06 -10.37
CA GLY A 233 -6.13 -18.15 -10.72
C GLY A 233 -7.13 -17.93 -9.57
N CYS A 234 -6.70 -18.06 -8.32
CA CYS A 234 -7.55 -17.78 -7.15
C CYS A 234 -8.05 -16.34 -7.07
N VAL A 235 -7.36 -15.37 -7.73
CA VAL A 235 -7.80 -13.97 -7.81
C VAL A 235 -9.20 -13.83 -8.41
N MET A 236 -9.61 -14.78 -9.25
CA MET A 236 -10.92 -14.79 -9.89
C MET A 236 -12.04 -15.23 -8.92
N TYR A 237 -11.75 -16.14 -8.00
CA TYR A 237 -12.78 -16.78 -7.17
C TYR A 237 -12.86 -16.24 -5.75
N ALA A 238 -11.74 -15.83 -5.20
CA ALA A 238 -11.66 -15.39 -3.81
C ALA A 238 -11.91 -13.90 -3.66
N LYS A 239 -12.65 -13.53 -2.61
CA LYS A 239 -13.02 -12.16 -2.30
C LYS A 239 -11.83 -11.29 -1.90
N ARG A 240 -10.82 -11.92 -1.27
CA ARG A 240 -9.52 -11.32 -0.91
C ARG A 240 -8.41 -12.29 -1.23
N THR A 241 -7.38 -11.80 -1.87
CA THR A 241 -6.21 -12.56 -2.32
C THR A 241 -4.95 -11.72 -2.14
N ILE A 242 -3.83 -12.23 -2.60
CA ILE A 242 -2.59 -11.47 -2.69
C ILE A 242 -2.77 -10.15 -3.46
N PHE A 243 -3.63 -10.10 -4.48
CA PHE A 243 -3.91 -8.89 -5.26
C PHE A 243 -4.44 -7.73 -4.40
N ASP A 244 -5.21 -8.03 -3.36
CA ASP A 244 -5.79 -7.01 -2.48
C ASP A 244 -4.79 -6.51 -1.41
N LEU A 245 -3.56 -7.06 -1.39
CA LEU A 245 -2.50 -6.72 -0.44
C LEU A 245 -1.32 -5.97 -1.11
N ILE A 246 -1.27 -5.98 -2.40
CA ILE A 246 -0.25 -5.31 -3.23
C ILE A 246 -0.83 -4.06 -3.89
#